data_a8c23fa4316ccb3f642609eabc319bc3
#
_entry.id   a8c23fa4316ccb3f642609eabc319bc3
#
_cell.length_a   1.000
_cell.length_b   1.000
_cell.length_c   1.000
_cell.angle_alpha   90.00
_cell.angle_beta   90.00
_cell.angle_gamma   90.00
#
_symmetry.space_group_name_H-M   'P 1'
#
loop_
_entity.id
_entity.type
_entity.pdbx_description
1 polymer ?
#
loop_
_entity_poly.entity_id
_entity_poly.type
_entity_poly.pdbx_seq_one_letter_code
_entity_poly.pdbx_strand_id
1 'polypeptide(L)'
;ACALTSRRREITAPLQTPRDLVPELLQAANCGEKVALVFGNETFGLSIEEVQACNRLMTINGNPDYFSLNLAQAVQVVCYEIFSQTDSPMTHLQQEDHAATHEQIKGMVAHMESVMNDIGFFNRRNGERLMRRMQSLFSRANTQTEDIDILRGFFNTVSHRIHKKD
;
A
#
# COMPACT_ATOMS: atom_id res chain seq x y z
N ALA A 1 25.84 -16.31 7.73
CA ALA A 1 25.56 -15.15 8.57
C ALA A 1 25.59 -13.88 7.74
N CYS A 2 24.71 -12.92 8.07
CA CYS A 2 24.61 -11.62 7.44
C CYS A 2 24.86 -10.52 8.48
N ALA A 3 25.85 -9.67 8.27
CA ALA A 3 26.17 -8.54 9.14
C ALA A 3 25.40 -7.29 8.71
N LEU A 4 24.75 -6.60 9.66
CA LEU A 4 24.17 -5.28 9.44
C LEU A 4 25.18 -4.20 9.79
N THR A 5 25.56 -3.37 8.82
CA THR A 5 26.51 -2.30 9.00
C THR A 5 26.11 -1.06 8.19
N SER A 6 26.23 0.12 8.79
CA SER A 6 26.06 1.40 8.10
C SER A 6 27.39 1.95 7.55
N ARG A 7 28.51 1.39 7.97
CA ARG A 7 29.83 1.89 7.60
C ARG A 7 30.35 1.20 6.33
N ARG A 8 30.61 1.98 5.29
CA ARG A 8 31.40 1.55 4.13
C ARG A 8 32.86 1.41 4.59
N ARG A 9 33.23 0.21 4.99
CA ARG A 9 34.65 -0.15 5.25
C ARG A 9 35.22 -0.75 3.99
N GLU A 10 36.56 -0.91 3.92
CA GLU A 10 37.25 -1.63 2.84
C GLU A 10 36.91 -3.13 2.88
N ILE A 11 35.68 -3.46 2.60
CA ILE A 11 35.15 -4.82 2.63
C ILE A 11 34.82 -5.21 1.20
N THR A 12 35.33 -6.33 0.75
CA THR A 12 35.19 -6.84 -0.62
C THR A 12 33.80 -7.41 -0.94
N ALA A 13 32.98 -7.68 0.07
CA ALA A 13 31.63 -8.20 -0.15
C ALA A 13 30.64 -7.08 -0.54
N PRO A 14 29.71 -7.34 -1.47
CA PRO A 14 28.71 -6.36 -1.87
C PRO A 14 27.78 -6.01 -0.69
N LEU A 15 27.54 -4.72 -0.52
CA LEU A 15 26.61 -4.19 0.48
C LEU A 15 25.24 -4.05 -0.14
N GLN A 16 24.25 -4.80 0.35
CA GLN A 16 22.89 -4.87 -0.19
C GLN A 16 21.89 -4.26 0.78
N THR A 17 20.75 -3.82 0.25
CA THR A 17 19.64 -3.38 1.11
C THR A 17 18.85 -4.58 1.67
N PRO A 18 18.07 -4.42 2.76
CA PRO A 18 17.20 -5.50 3.25
C PRO A 18 16.29 -6.03 2.15
N ARG A 19 15.71 -5.14 1.34
CA ARG A 19 14.80 -5.50 0.25
C ARG A 19 15.45 -6.40 -0.80
N ASP A 20 16.73 -6.17 -1.09
CA ASP A 20 17.45 -6.93 -2.13
C ASP A 20 17.97 -8.25 -1.59
N LEU A 21 18.37 -8.31 -0.30
CA LEU A 21 19.04 -9.47 0.28
C LEU A 21 18.08 -10.46 0.96
N VAL A 22 16.95 -9.99 1.51
CA VAL A 22 16.01 -10.84 2.23
C VAL A 22 15.47 -12.01 1.38
N PRO A 23 15.14 -11.85 0.09
CA PRO A 23 14.72 -12.99 -0.75
C PRO A 23 15.74 -14.13 -0.76
N GLU A 24 17.03 -13.82 -0.87
CA GLU A 24 18.12 -14.81 -0.85
C GLU A 24 18.20 -15.52 0.51
N LEU A 25 18.07 -14.76 1.60
CA LEU A 25 18.12 -15.32 2.95
C LEU A 25 16.90 -16.22 3.25
N LEU A 26 15.73 -15.84 2.78
CA LEU A 26 14.52 -16.67 2.89
C LEU A 26 14.63 -17.95 2.07
N GLN A 27 15.17 -17.86 0.86
CA GLN A 27 15.41 -19.03 0.02
C GLN A 27 16.37 -20.02 0.71
N ALA A 28 17.49 -19.52 1.26
CA ALA A 28 18.43 -20.35 2.01
C ALA A 28 17.78 -21.03 3.23
N ALA A 29 16.98 -20.25 4.01
CA ALA A 29 16.24 -20.80 5.15
C ALA A 29 15.23 -21.87 4.75
N ASN A 30 14.50 -21.67 3.63
CA ASN A 30 13.56 -22.65 3.10
C ASN A 30 14.25 -23.93 2.58
N CYS A 31 15.50 -23.82 2.16
CA CYS A 31 16.35 -24.99 1.82
C CYS A 31 16.95 -25.68 3.06
N GLY A 32 16.62 -25.26 4.27
CA GLY A 32 17.08 -25.86 5.52
C GLY A 32 18.42 -25.31 6.04
N GLU A 33 18.94 -24.25 5.44
CA GLU A 33 20.16 -23.59 5.92
C GLU A 33 19.87 -22.73 7.16
N LYS A 34 20.83 -22.66 8.06
CA LYS A 34 20.74 -21.78 9.24
C LYS A 34 21.16 -20.37 8.85
N VAL A 35 20.22 -19.44 8.89
CA VAL A 35 20.44 -18.02 8.65
C VAL A 35 20.60 -17.29 9.99
N ALA A 36 21.63 -16.45 10.10
CA ALA A 36 21.87 -15.59 11.24
C ALA A 36 22.03 -14.15 10.79
N LEU A 37 21.32 -13.23 11.44
CA LEU A 37 21.46 -11.79 11.29
C LEU A 37 22.25 -11.26 12.47
N VAL A 38 23.33 -10.54 12.19
CA VAL A 38 24.27 -10.04 13.19
C VAL A 38 24.19 -8.53 13.26
N PHE A 39 23.79 -8.03 14.43
CA PHE A 39 23.67 -6.60 14.71
C PHE A 39 24.76 -6.18 15.69
N GLY A 40 25.31 -4.99 15.47
CA GLY A 40 26.29 -4.40 16.38
C GLY A 40 25.64 -3.73 17.59
N ASN A 41 26.44 -3.40 18.57
CA ASN A 41 26.00 -2.58 19.69
C ASN A 41 25.74 -1.12 19.28
N GLU A 42 24.99 -0.36 20.10
CA GLU A 42 24.60 1.01 19.79
C GLU A 42 25.76 1.98 19.72
N THR A 43 26.83 1.73 20.45
CA THR A 43 27.96 2.67 20.57
C THR A 43 28.95 2.54 19.42
N PHE A 44 29.36 1.32 19.09
CA PHE A 44 30.45 1.08 18.15
C PHE A 44 30.03 0.31 16.89
N GLY A 45 28.85 -0.29 16.90
CA GLY A 45 28.41 -1.20 15.84
C GLY A 45 29.16 -2.52 15.90
N LEU A 46 29.34 -3.17 14.74
CA LEU A 46 30.14 -4.37 14.61
C LEU A 46 31.62 -4.04 14.43
N SER A 47 32.50 -4.86 15.01
CA SER A 47 33.93 -4.80 14.74
C SER A 47 34.27 -5.26 13.31
N ILE A 48 35.50 -5.05 12.87
CA ILE A 48 35.97 -5.51 11.53
C ILE A 48 35.93 -7.04 11.49
N GLU A 49 36.39 -7.70 12.55
CA GLU A 49 36.45 -9.14 12.68
C GLU A 49 35.06 -9.78 12.64
N GLU A 50 34.09 -9.17 13.35
CA GLU A 50 32.69 -9.63 13.32
C GLU A 50 32.06 -9.51 11.94
N VAL A 51 32.32 -8.41 11.23
CA VAL A 51 31.85 -8.22 9.86
C VAL A 51 32.51 -9.22 8.90
N GLN A 52 33.82 -9.48 9.05
CA GLN A 52 34.57 -10.42 8.22
C GLN A 52 34.14 -11.88 8.48
N ALA A 53 33.63 -12.19 9.65
CA ALA A 53 33.07 -13.52 9.98
C ALA A 53 31.71 -13.77 9.28
N CYS A 54 31.12 -12.75 8.68
CA CYS A 54 29.86 -12.86 7.95
C CYS A 54 30.10 -12.95 6.44
N ASN A 55 29.29 -13.76 5.76
CA ASN A 55 29.40 -13.98 4.32
C ASN A 55 28.44 -13.11 3.49
N ARG A 56 27.61 -12.32 4.13
CA ARG A 56 26.71 -11.31 3.51
C ARG A 56 26.74 -10.04 4.32
N LEU A 57 26.54 -8.92 3.64
CA LEU A 57 26.49 -7.60 4.25
C LEU A 57 25.19 -6.89 3.89
N MET A 58 24.53 -6.35 4.89
CA MET A 58 23.29 -5.61 4.74
C MET A 58 23.41 -4.20 5.31
N THR A 59 22.85 -3.22 4.61
CA THR A 59 22.74 -1.84 5.08
C THR A 59 21.30 -1.33 4.92
N ILE A 60 20.82 -0.64 5.93
CA ILE A 60 19.55 0.07 5.84
C ILE A 60 19.85 1.47 5.30
N ASN A 61 19.21 1.83 4.18
CA ASN A 61 19.34 3.16 3.61
C ASN A 61 18.75 4.20 4.57
N GLY A 62 19.52 5.20 4.90
CA GLY A 62 19.15 6.29 5.79
C GLY A 62 19.64 7.63 5.28
N ASN A 63 19.55 8.66 6.13
CA ASN A 63 20.08 9.99 5.83
C ASN A 63 21.61 9.91 5.62
N PRO A 64 22.14 10.42 4.49
CA PRO A 64 23.59 10.44 4.22
C PRO A 64 24.43 11.15 5.29
N ASP A 65 23.85 12.11 5.99
CA ASP A 65 24.52 12.85 7.05
C ASP A 65 24.45 12.15 8.43
N TYR A 66 23.55 11.18 8.58
CA TYR A 66 23.36 10.43 9.82
C TYR A 66 22.93 8.99 9.54
N PHE A 67 23.91 8.12 9.38
CA PHE A 67 23.72 6.72 8.98
C PHE A 67 23.34 5.77 10.12
N SER A 68 23.39 6.23 11.38
CA SER A 68 23.18 5.34 12.52
C SER A 68 21.70 5.30 12.91
N LEU A 69 21.10 4.13 12.82
CA LEU A 69 19.80 3.83 13.41
C LEU A 69 19.99 3.29 14.83
N ASN A 70 19.03 3.57 15.69
CA ASN A 70 18.90 2.85 16.96
C ASN A 70 18.79 1.35 16.67
N LEU A 71 19.38 0.51 17.52
CA LEU A 71 19.43 -0.94 17.31
C LEU A 71 18.04 -1.55 17.18
N ALA A 72 17.10 -1.18 18.04
CA ALA A 72 15.73 -1.69 17.98
C ALA A 72 15.02 -1.31 16.67
N GLN A 73 15.26 -0.10 16.17
CA GLN A 73 14.73 0.34 14.89
C GLN A 73 15.34 -0.44 13.72
N ALA A 74 16.64 -0.70 13.74
CA ALA A 74 17.32 -1.49 12.72
C ALA A 74 16.78 -2.94 12.69
N VAL A 75 16.60 -3.55 13.86
CA VAL A 75 15.98 -4.89 13.99
C VAL A 75 14.56 -4.88 13.43
N GLN A 76 13.75 -3.87 13.81
CA GLN A 76 12.37 -3.77 13.36
C GLN A 76 12.25 -3.64 11.84
N VAL A 77 13.11 -2.83 11.20
CA VAL A 77 13.11 -2.68 9.73
C VAL A 77 13.41 -4.00 9.04
N VAL A 78 14.42 -4.73 9.51
CA VAL A 78 14.79 -6.03 8.92
C VAL A 78 13.71 -7.08 9.16
N CYS A 79 13.13 -7.14 10.35
CA CYS A 79 12.01 -8.03 10.64
C CYS A 79 10.78 -7.72 9.78
N TYR A 80 10.49 -6.44 9.54
CA TYR A 80 9.42 -6.03 8.65
C TYR A 80 9.66 -6.49 7.20
N GLU A 81 10.87 -6.29 6.67
CA GLU A 81 11.21 -6.75 5.31
C GLU A 81 11.12 -8.27 5.19
N ILE A 82 11.59 -9.02 6.19
CA ILE A 82 11.45 -10.48 6.22
C ILE A 82 9.97 -10.87 6.19
N PHE A 83 9.16 -10.29 7.08
CA PHE A 83 7.74 -10.61 7.17
C PHE A 83 6.99 -10.24 5.88
N SER A 84 7.29 -9.06 5.30
CA SER A 84 6.61 -8.58 4.09
C SER A 84 6.91 -9.41 2.84
N GLN A 85 8.00 -10.17 2.87
CA GLN A 85 8.41 -11.05 1.75
C GLN A 85 8.11 -12.53 2.01
N THR A 86 7.58 -12.86 3.18
CA THR A 86 6.99 -14.19 3.40
C THR A 86 5.59 -14.22 2.77
N ASP A 87 5.26 -15.33 2.08
CA ASP A 87 3.93 -15.56 1.51
C ASP A 87 2.85 -15.80 2.59
N SER A 88 2.93 -15.11 3.70
CA SER A 88 1.88 -15.17 4.73
C SER A 88 0.66 -14.40 4.23
N PRO A 89 -0.47 -15.07 4.01
CA PRO A 89 -1.68 -14.36 3.62
C PRO A 89 -2.03 -13.38 4.75
N MET A 90 -2.09 -12.11 4.43
CA MET A 90 -2.61 -11.06 5.32
C MET A 90 -4.12 -11.25 5.47
N THR A 91 -4.51 -12.34 6.14
CA THR A 91 -5.91 -12.79 6.27
C THR A 91 -6.79 -11.82 7.08
N HIS A 92 -6.19 -10.83 7.74
CA HIS A 92 -6.92 -9.94 8.65
C HIS A 92 -7.25 -8.55 8.08
N LEU A 93 -6.81 -8.25 6.85
CA LEU A 93 -7.07 -6.96 6.21
C LEU A 93 -7.72 -7.10 4.82
N GLN A 94 -8.11 -8.30 4.42
CA GLN A 94 -8.99 -8.46 3.28
C GLN A 94 -10.42 -8.09 3.75
N GLN A 95 -10.69 -6.80 3.82
CA GLN A 95 -12.03 -6.30 3.62
C GLN A 95 -12.44 -6.85 2.24
N GLU A 96 -13.52 -7.60 2.18
CA GLU A 96 -14.08 -8.04 0.89
C GLU A 96 -14.36 -6.78 0.09
N ASP A 97 -13.45 -6.45 -0.82
CA ASP A 97 -13.50 -5.22 -1.60
C ASP A 97 -14.51 -5.47 -2.74
N HIS A 98 -15.76 -5.18 -2.46
CA HIS A 98 -16.86 -5.27 -3.44
C HIS A 98 -16.84 -4.03 -4.34
N ALA A 99 -15.74 -3.84 -5.07
CA ALA A 99 -15.61 -2.75 -6.03
C ALA A 99 -16.80 -2.74 -7.00
N ALA A 100 -17.44 -1.59 -7.15
CA ALA A 100 -18.55 -1.43 -8.05
C ALA A 100 -18.11 -1.63 -9.51
N THR A 101 -18.88 -2.39 -10.26
CA THR A 101 -18.63 -2.60 -11.68
C THR A 101 -18.85 -1.30 -12.48
N HIS A 102 -18.23 -1.21 -13.65
CA HIS A 102 -18.44 -0.07 -14.55
C HIS A 102 -19.93 0.13 -14.89
N GLU A 103 -20.68 -0.95 -15.04
CA GLU A 103 -22.12 -0.90 -15.31
C GLU A 103 -22.94 -0.36 -14.12
N GLN A 104 -22.57 -0.74 -12.90
CA GLN A 104 -23.22 -0.21 -11.69
C GLN A 104 -23.00 1.29 -11.57
N ILE A 105 -21.75 1.75 -11.76
CA ILE A 105 -21.41 3.18 -11.73
C ILE A 105 -22.20 3.93 -12.83
N LYS A 106 -22.19 3.40 -14.06
CA LYS A 106 -22.92 3.99 -15.19
C LYS A 106 -24.42 4.08 -14.92
N GLY A 107 -25.02 3.02 -14.37
CA GLY A 107 -26.44 2.99 -14.03
C GLY A 107 -26.80 3.96 -12.88
N MET A 108 -25.95 4.12 -11.90
CA MET A 108 -26.11 5.09 -10.83
C MET A 108 -26.00 6.52 -11.35
N VAL A 109 -25.04 6.81 -12.22
CA VAL A 109 -24.86 8.14 -12.84
C VAL A 109 -26.06 8.50 -13.74
N ALA A 110 -26.61 7.53 -14.49
CA ALA A 110 -27.82 7.75 -15.27
C ALA A 110 -29.05 8.06 -14.38
N HIS A 111 -29.17 7.37 -13.23
CA HIS A 111 -30.22 7.68 -12.24
C HIS A 111 -30.05 9.08 -11.64
N MET A 112 -28.83 9.47 -11.31
CA MET A 112 -28.51 10.84 -10.87
C MET A 112 -28.91 11.88 -11.93
N GLU A 113 -28.62 11.62 -13.22
CA GLU A 113 -29.00 12.50 -14.32
C GLU A 113 -30.51 12.68 -14.41
N SER A 114 -31.29 11.61 -14.29
CA SER A 114 -32.75 11.66 -14.28
C SER A 114 -33.27 12.57 -13.17
N VAL A 115 -32.79 12.34 -11.92
CA VAL A 115 -33.19 13.16 -10.77
C VAL A 115 -32.80 14.62 -10.94
N MET A 116 -31.61 14.90 -11.48
CA MET A 116 -31.15 16.27 -11.76
C MET A 116 -32.02 16.97 -12.80
N ASN A 117 -32.53 16.23 -13.81
CA ASN A 117 -33.48 16.76 -14.77
C ASN A 117 -34.84 17.09 -14.07
N ASP A 118 -35.34 16.18 -13.28
CA ASP A 118 -36.66 16.32 -12.61
C ASP A 118 -36.71 17.54 -11.66
N ILE A 119 -35.58 17.83 -10.99
CA ILE A 119 -35.45 19.02 -10.12
C ILE A 119 -35.08 20.31 -10.87
N GLY A 120 -34.89 20.24 -12.20
CA GLY A 120 -34.49 21.42 -12.99
C GLY A 120 -33.06 21.91 -12.76
N PHE A 121 -32.15 21.03 -12.30
CA PHE A 121 -30.78 21.39 -11.96
C PHE A 121 -29.96 21.82 -13.17
N PHE A 122 -30.25 21.28 -14.35
CA PHE A 122 -29.48 21.58 -15.55
C PHE A 122 -29.89 22.91 -16.17
N ASN A 123 -28.96 23.86 -16.19
CA ASN A 123 -29.03 24.98 -17.11
C ASN A 123 -28.66 24.49 -18.51
N ARG A 124 -29.36 24.97 -19.55
CA ARG A 124 -29.39 24.51 -20.96
C ARG A 124 -28.02 24.24 -21.65
N ARG A 125 -26.88 24.48 -21.01
CA ARG A 125 -25.57 24.42 -21.70
C ARG A 125 -24.55 23.42 -21.11
N ASN A 126 -24.75 22.78 -19.94
CA ASN A 126 -23.68 22.06 -19.24
C ASN A 126 -23.98 20.63 -18.82
N GLY A 127 -25.15 20.07 -19.11
CA GLY A 127 -25.57 18.75 -18.62
C GLY A 127 -24.58 17.63 -18.99
N GLU A 128 -24.32 17.45 -20.27
CA GLU A 128 -23.42 16.38 -20.74
C GLU A 128 -22.00 16.47 -20.17
N ARG A 129 -21.45 17.68 -20.09
CA ARG A 129 -20.10 17.87 -19.54
C ARG A 129 -20.07 17.51 -18.05
N LEU A 130 -21.11 17.89 -17.31
CA LEU A 130 -21.22 17.55 -15.90
C LEU A 130 -21.34 16.05 -15.70
N MET A 131 -22.20 15.36 -16.46
CA MET A 131 -22.40 13.92 -16.35
C MET A 131 -21.14 13.14 -16.70
N ARG A 132 -20.39 13.53 -17.74
CA ARG A 132 -19.08 12.95 -18.03
C ARG A 132 -18.10 13.13 -16.87
N ARG A 133 -18.15 14.29 -16.20
CA ARG A 133 -17.29 14.53 -15.02
C ARG A 133 -17.71 13.68 -13.82
N MET A 134 -18.99 13.50 -13.59
CA MET A 134 -19.51 12.60 -12.53
C MET A 134 -19.13 11.15 -12.80
N GLN A 135 -19.31 10.67 -14.03
CA GLN A 135 -18.84 9.33 -14.43
C GLN A 135 -17.35 9.14 -14.14
N SER A 136 -16.51 10.10 -14.55
CA SER A 136 -15.06 10.08 -14.29
C SER A 136 -14.73 10.14 -12.81
N LEU A 137 -15.49 10.91 -12.02
CA LEU A 137 -15.29 11.02 -10.56
C LEU A 137 -15.51 9.66 -9.87
N PHE A 138 -16.67 9.05 -10.10
CA PHE A 138 -17.01 7.78 -9.47
C PHE A 138 -16.13 6.62 -9.98
N SER A 139 -15.71 6.63 -11.24
CA SER A 139 -14.76 5.64 -11.76
C SER A 139 -13.37 5.73 -11.12
N ARG A 140 -12.96 6.91 -10.61
CA ARG A 140 -11.67 7.12 -9.94
C ARG A 140 -11.72 6.95 -8.43
N ALA A 141 -12.93 7.03 -7.85
CA ALA A 141 -13.12 7.05 -6.40
C ALA A 141 -13.00 5.67 -5.74
N ASN A 142 -12.68 4.62 -6.52
CA ASN A 142 -12.74 3.23 -6.02
C ASN A 142 -14.08 2.91 -5.33
N THR A 143 -15.17 3.35 -5.97
CA THR A 143 -16.54 3.26 -5.46
C THR A 143 -16.91 1.80 -5.23
N GLN A 144 -17.48 1.50 -4.07
CA GLN A 144 -17.94 0.16 -3.72
C GLN A 144 -19.42 -0.03 -4.05
N THR A 145 -19.87 -1.28 -4.12
CA THR A 145 -21.30 -1.59 -4.40
C THR A 145 -22.21 -0.94 -3.36
N GLU A 146 -21.80 -0.92 -2.09
CA GLU A 146 -22.55 -0.27 -1.01
C GLU A 146 -22.71 1.24 -1.22
N ASP A 147 -21.67 1.93 -1.72
CA ASP A 147 -21.75 3.36 -2.07
C ASP A 147 -22.79 3.62 -3.15
N ILE A 148 -22.87 2.74 -4.16
CA ILE A 148 -23.87 2.80 -5.22
C ILE A 148 -25.27 2.66 -4.66
N ASP A 149 -25.49 1.73 -3.75
CA ASP A 149 -26.81 1.47 -3.13
C ASP A 149 -27.27 2.64 -2.27
N ILE A 150 -26.36 3.22 -1.48
CA ILE A 150 -26.62 4.43 -0.69
C ILE A 150 -27.05 5.59 -1.60
N LEU A 151 -26.28 5.85 -2.67
CA LEU A 151 -26.60 6.94 -3.60
C LEU A 151 -27.92 6.71 -4.33
N ARG A 152 -28.19 5.49 -4.77
CA ARG A 152 -29.48 5.13 -5.38
C ARG A 152 -30.65 5.30 -4.43
N GLY A 153 -30.48 4.91 -3.16
CA GLY A 153 -31.46 5.14 -2.10
C GLY A 153 -31.79 6.62 -1.91
N PHE A 154 -30.74 7.46 -1.91
CA PHE A 154 -30.91 8.91 -1.86
C PHE A 154 -31.67 9.45 -3.07
N PHE A 155 -31.32 9.07 -4.29
CA PHE A 155 -31.99 9.50 -5.52
C PHE A 155 -33.45 9.06 -5.57
N ASN A 156 -33.76 7.83 -5.18
CA ASN A 156 -35.12 7.35 -5.04
C ASN A 156 -35.97 8.22 -4.07
N THR A 157 -35.37 8.57 -2.93
CA THR A 157 -36.05 9.41 -1.93
C THR A 157 -36.37 10.80 -2.49
N VAL A 158 -35.43 11.38 -3.25
CA VAL A 158 -35.65 12.68 -3.91
C VAL A 158 -36.76 12.58 -4.95
N SER A 159 -36.73 11.58 -5.83
CA SER A 159 -37.76 11.35 -6.86
C SER A 159 -39.16 11.18 -6.25
N HIS A 160 -39.27 10.38 -5.19
CA HIS A 160 -40.55 10.21 -4.49
C HIS A 160 -41.10 11.50 -3.90
N ARG A 161 -40.23 12.40 -3.43
CA ARG A 161 -40.70 13.68 -2.86
C ARG A 161 -41.18 14.66 -3.92
N ILE A 162 -40.58 14.62 -5.10
CA ILE A 162 -40.95 15.47 -6.23
C ILE A 162 -42.35 15.07 -6.73
N HIS A 163 -42.56 13.76 -6.97
CA HIS A 163 -43.81 13.24 -7.53
C HIS A 163 -44.98 13.16 -6.50
N LYS A 164 -44.73 13.42 -5.22
CA LYS A 164 -45.80 13.50 -4.17
C LYS A 164 -46.34 14.92 -3.99
N LYS A 165 -45.81 15.91 -4.69
CA LYS A 165 -46.25 17.31 -4.58
C LYS A 165 -47.26 17.73 -5.66
N ASP A 166 -47.57 16.81 -6.56
CA ASP A 166 -48.70 16.88 -7.49
C ASP A 166 -49.85 16.04 -6.96
#